data_963f83db9e57c555c785675857f1c081
#
_entry.id   963f83db9e57c555c785675857f1c081
#
_cell.length_a   1.000
_cell.length_b   1.000
_cell.length_c   1.000
_cell.angle_alpha   90.00
_cell.angle_beta   90.00
_cell.angle_gamma   90.00
#
_symmetry.space_group_name_H-M   'P 1'
#
loop_
_entity.id
_entity.type
_entity.pdbx_description
1 polymer ?
#
loop_
_entity_poly.entity_id
_entity_poly.type
_entity_poly.pdbx_seq_one_letter_code
_entity_poly.pdbx_strand_id
1 'polypeptide(L)'
;MAEPWLEAMGVIAGLLGIVAWVPQIIEVWKHKKHDGISLPTFFVVTCSLSLWLIYGIATESIAMIFANILTILVIILVITGVVKVRRAERKSSR
;
A
#
# COMPACT_ATOMS: atom_id res chain seq x y z
N MET A 1 -15.98 19.69 -4.63
CA MET A 1 -15.22 19.50 -3.39
C MET A 1 -16.11 18.87 -2.33
N ALA A 2 -15.61 17.90 -1.59
CA ALA A 2 -16.39 17.27 -0.53
C ALA A 2 -16.51 18.21 0.68
N GLU A 3 -17.54 17.98 1.47
CA GLU A 3 -17.71 18.69 2.73
C GLU A 3 -16.51 18.44 3.65
N PRO A 4 -16.09 19.45 4.47
CA PRO A 4 -14.93 19.26 5.34
C PRO A 4 -15.03 18.04 6.26
N TRP A 5 -16.21 17.73 6.79
CA TRP A 5 -16.37 16.57 7.67
C TRP A 5 -16.25 15.26 6.90
N LEU A 6 -16.67 15.22 5.63
CA LEU A 6 -16.48 14.05 4.77
C LEU A 6 -15.00 13.85 4.45
N GLU A 7 -14.27 14.91 4.16
CA GLU A 7 -12.84 14.83 3.94
C GLU A 7 -12.11 14.35 5.19
N ALA A 8 -12.47 14.87 6.37
CA ALA A 8 -11.89 14.43 7.63
C ALA A 8 -12.14 12.94 7.86
N MET A 9 -13.36 12.48 7.59
CA MET A 9 -13.71 11.05 7.74
C MET A 9 -12.90 10.19 6.80
N GLY A 10 -12.69 10.65 5.56
CA GLY A 10 -11.88 9.95 4.57
C GLY A 10 -10.41 9.84 5.00
N VAL A 11 -9.84 10.91 5.55
CA VAL A 11 -8.47 10.90 6.05
C VAL A 11 -8.34 9.92 7.21
N ILE A 12 -9.28 9.94 8.17
CA ILE A 12 -9.27 9.01 9.29
C ILE A 12 -9.36 7.57 8.80
N ALA A 13 -10.27 7.30 7.86
CA ALA A 13 -10.41 5.96 7.30
C ALA A 13 -9.13 5.50 6.60
N GLY A 14 -8.47 6.41 5.88
CA GLY A 14 -7.19 6.13 5.24
C GLY A 14 -6.10 5.78 6.24
N LEU A 15 -6.01 6.53 7.32
CA LEU A 15 -5.03 6.26 8.37
C LEU A 15 -5.29 4.91 9.05
N LEU A 16 -6.55 4.58 9.33
CA LEU A 16 -6.90 3.28 9.90
C LEU A 16 -6.51 2.15 8.94
N GLY A 17 -6.72 2.36 7.63
CA GLY A 17 -6.30 1.40 6.63
C GLY A 17 -4.80 1.18 6.63
N ILE A 18 -4.01 2.26 6.77
CA ILE A 18 -2.55 2.17 6.83
C ILE A 18 -2.11 1.39 8.07
N VAL A 19 -2.74 1.65 9.22
CA VAL A 19 -2.42 0.92 10.45
C VAL A 19 -2.65 -0.59 10.26
N ALA A 20 -3.68 -0.96 9.50
CA ALA A 20 -3.95 -2.36 9.21
C ALA A 20 -2.84 -3.04 8.43
N TRP A 21 -2.03 -2.29 7.69
CA TRP A 21 -0.89 -2.84 6.95
C TRP A 21 0.33 -3.10 7.83
N VAL A 22 0.38 -2.55 9.04
CA VAL A 22 1.55 -2.69 9.93
C VAL A 22 1.90 -4.16 10.19
N PRO A 23 0.93 -5.04 10.54
CA PRO A 23 1.25 -6.46 10.71
C PRO A 23 1.88 -7.09 9.46
N GLN A 24 1.39 -6.72 8.26
CA GLN A 24 1.91 -7.23 7.00
C GLN A 24 3.36 -6.81 6.81
N ILE A 25 3.68 -5.56 7.08
CA ILE A 25 5.04 -5.04 6.97
C ILE A 25 5.97 -5.80 7.93
N ILE A 26 5.54 -5.99 9.17
CA ILE A 26 6.32 -6.71 10.17
C ILE A 26 6.56 -8.15 9.74
N GLU A 27 5.53 -8.83 9.24
CA GLU A 27 5.67 -10.22 8.78
C GLU A 27 6.72 -10.33 7.68
N VAL A 28 6.70 -9.42 6.71
CA VAL A 28 7.64 -9.49 5.59
C VAL A 28 9.05 -9.08 6.00
N TRP A 29 9.20 -7.96 6.68
CA TRP A 29 10.51 -7.38 6.95
C TRP A 29 11.22 -8.02 8.15
N LYS A 30 10.47 -8.30 9.22
CA LYS A 30 11.05 -8.83 10.45
C LYS A 30 11.07 -10.35 10.46
N HIS A 31 9.94 -10.97 10.12
CA HIS A 31 9.80 -12.43 10.15
C HIS A 31 10.08 -13.09 8.81
N LYS A 32 10.30 -12.29 7.76
CA LYS A 32 10.63 -12.76 6.40
C LYS A 32 9.57 -13.71 5.83
N LYS A 33 8.33 -13.51 6.23
CA LYS A 33 7.20 -14.30 5.75
C LYS A 33 6.57 -13.61 4.55
N HIS A 34 6.77 -14.19 3.38
CA HIS A 34 6.21 -13.65 2.14
C HIS A 34 5.25 -14.61 1.45
N ASP A 35 4.97 -15.74 2.10
CA ASP A 35 4.05 -16.73 1.56
C ASP A 35 2.67 -16.13 1.38
N GLY A 36 2.02 -16.45 0.28
CA GLY A 36 0.70 -15.92 -0.01
C GLY A 36 0.70 -14.52 -0.60
N ILE A 37 1.84 -13.85 -0.70
CA ILE A 37 1.91 -12.54 -1.34
C ILE A 37 2.11 -12.72 -2.84
N SER A 38 1.15 -12.25 -3.61
CA SER A 38 1.19 -12.30 -5.06
C SER A 38 1.67 -10.97 -5.61
N LEU A 39 2.89 -10.93 -6.16
CA LEU A 39 3.43 -9.73 -6.75
C LEU A 39 2.61 -9.24 -7.96
N PRO A 40 2.12 -10.13 -8.86
CA PRO A 40 1.23 -9.68 -9.92
C PRO A 40 -0.04 -9.02 -9.40
N THR A 41 -0.64 -9.55 -8.34
CA THR A 41 -1.82 -8.96 -7.71
C THR A 41 -1.50 -7.57 -7.16
N PHE A 42 -0.37 -7.43 -6.47
CA PHE A 42 0.06 -6.15 -5.92
C PHE A 42 0.32 -5.14 -7.03
N PHE A 43 0.86 -5.59 -8.16
CA PHE A 43 1.06 -4.72 -9.32
C PHE A 43 -0.28 -4.18 -9.84
N VAL A 44 -1.29 -5.05 -9.99
CA VAL A 44 -2.62 -4.65 -10.44
C VAL A 44 -3.24 -3.66 -9.45
N VAL A 45 -3.12 -3.94 -8.15
CA VAL A 45 -3.63 -3.05 -7.11
C VAL A 45 -2.95 -1.68 -7.17
N THR A 46 -1.63 -1.66 -7.37
CA THR A 46 -0.88 -0.41 -7.49
C THR A 46 -1.34 0.41 -8.69
N CYS A 47 -1.57 -0.25 -9.83
CA CYS A 47 -2.12 0.41 -11.01
C CYS A 47 -3.50 1.01 -10.73
N SER A 48 -4.36 0.24 -10.06
CA SER A 48 -5.69 0.70 -9.66
C SER A 48 -5.63 1.92 -8.75
N LEU A 49 -4.75 1.87 -7.75
CA LEU A 49 -4.58 3.00 -6.82
C LEU A 49 -4.04 4.23 -7.52
N SER A 50 -3.17 4.04 -8.52
CA SER A 50 -2.65 5.15 -9.30
C SER A 50 -3.76 5.82 -10.10
N LEU A 51 -4.68 5.05 -10.67
CA LEU A 51 -5.84 5.60 -11.38
C LEU A 51 -6.76 6.34 -10.41
N TRP A 52 -6.99 5.78 -9.23
CA TRP A 52 -7.78 6.45 -8.20
C TRP A 52 -7.13 7.74 -7.72
N LEU A 53 -5.80 7.77 -7.66
CA LEU A 53 -5.06 8.98 -7.29
C LEU A 53 -5.29 10.08 -8.33
N ILE A 54 -5.21 9.73 -9.62
CA ILE A 54 -5.49 10.66 -10.70
C ILE A 54 -6.92 11.19 -10.60
N TYR A 55 -7.87 10.30 -10.36
CA TYR A 55 -9.27 10.68 -10.17
C TYR A 55 -9.42 11.62 -8.97
N GLY A 56 -8.74 11.32 -7.87
CA GLY A 56 -8.76 12.19 -6.68
C GLY A 56 -8.21 13.57 -6.94
N ILE A 57 -7.12 13.66 -7.71
CA ILE A 57 -6.55 14.95 -8.10
C ILE A 57 -7.53 15.73 -8.97
N ALA A 58 -8.14 15.06 -9.94
CA ALA A 58 -9.09 15.69 -10.86
C ALA A 58 -10.33 16.19 -10.14
N THR A 59 -10.78 15.50 -9.10
CA THR A 59 -11.95 15.88 -8.31
C THR A 59 -11.62 16.72 -7.08
N GLU A 60 -10.34 17.06 -6.89
CA GLU A 60 -9.86 17.87 -5.77
C GLU A 60 -10.21 17.26 -4.40
N SER A 61 -10.18 15.93 -4.29
CA SER A 61 -10.43 15.22 -3.02
C SER A 61 -9.14 15.03 -2.25
N ILE A 62 -8.94 15.80 -1.21
CA ILE A 62 -7.75 15.73 -0.36
C ILE A 62 -7.66 14.36 0.31
N ALA A 63 -8.78 13.84 0.80
CA ALA A 63 -8.80 12.54 1.46
C ALA A 63 -8.38 11.43 0.51
N MET A 64 -8.87 11.43 -0.72
CA MET A 64 -8.54 10.42 -1.72
C MET A 64 -7.07 10.50 -2.12
N ILE A 65 -6.55 11.70 -2.34
CA ILE A 65 -5.14 11.92 -2.67
C ILE A 65 -4.26 11.38 -1.55
N PHE A 66 -4.54 11.79 -0.32
CA PHE A 66 -3.77 11.40 0.85
C PHE A 66 -3.78 9.89 1.05
N ALA A 67 -4.97 9.27 1.04
CA ALA A 67 -5.11 7.84 1.28
C ALA A 67 -4.41 7.03 0.20
N ASN A 68 -4.55 7.41 -1.06
CA ASN A 68 -3.93 6.67 -2.16
C ASN A 68 -2.41 6.78 -2.15
N ILE A 69 -1.87 7.96 -1.87
CA ILE A 69 -0.41 8.13 -1.77
C ILE A 69 0.15 7.26 -0.65
N LEU A 70 -0.46 7.31 0.53
CA LEU A 70 0.03 6.51 1.66
C LEU A 70 -0.05 5.02 1.37
N THR A 71 -1.15 4.56 0.76
CA THR A 71 -1.32 3.15 0.46
C THR A 71 -0.31 2.68 -0.58
N ILE A 72 -0.05 3.48 -1.61
CA ILE A 72 0.96 3.15 -2.62
C ILE A 72 2.33 3.03 -1.97
N LEU A 73 2.69 3.95 -1.08
CA LEU A 73 3.98 3.89 -0.38
C LEU A 73 4.10 2.63 0.46
N VAL A 74 3.02 2.25 1.16
CA VAL A 74 3.01 1.02 1.96
C VAL A 74 3.18 -0.21 1.07
N ILE A 75 2.47 -0.26 -0.06
CA ILE A 75 2.55 -1.38 -0.99
C ILE A 75 3.97 -1.50 -1.55
N ILE A 76 4.60 -0.38 -1.92
CA ILE A 76 5.98 -0.37 -2.39
C ILE A 76 6.90 -0.93 -1.30
N LEU A 77 6.70 -0.54 -0.05
CA LEU A 77 7.48 -1.05 1.07
C LEU A 77 7.32 -2.57 1.20
N VAL A 78 6.09 -3.09 1.12
CA VAL A 78 5.84 -4.53 1.19
C VAL A 78 6.50 -5.26 0.02
N ILE A 79 6.31 -4.76 -1.20
CA ILE A 79 6.89 -5.39 -2.41
C ILE A 79 8.41 -5.42 -2.31
N THR A 80 9.03 -4.33 -1.88
CA THR A 80 10.48 -4.26 -1.72
C THR A 80 10.95 -5.31 -0.72
N GLY A 81 10.24 -5.46 0.40
CA GLY A 81 10.57 -6.48 1.40
C GLY A 81 10.43 -7.89 0.85
N VAL A 82 9.35 -8.18 0.13
CA VAL A 82 9.12 -9.49 -0.49
C VAL A 82 10.23 -9.83 -1.48
N VAL A 83 10.57 -8.90 -2.36
CA VAL A 83 11.62 -9.12 -3.37
C VAL A 83 12.95 -9.38 -2.67
N LYS A 84 13.26 -8.61 -1.64
CA LYS A 84 14.51 -8.76 -0.88
C LYS A 84 14.59 -10.15 -0.23
N VAL A 85 13.52 -10.59 0.42
CA VAL A 85 13.47 -11.89 1.09
C VAL A 85 13.59 -13.04 0.08
N ARG A 86 12.85 -12.97 -1.03
CA ARG A 86 12.88 -13.99 -2.06
C ARG A 86 14.25 -14.09 -2.72
N ARG A 87 14.91 -12.93 -2.92
CA ARG A 87 16.26 -12.90 -3.47
C ARG A 87 17.26 -13.56 -2.52
N ALA A 88 17.15 -13.30 -1.23
CA ALA A 88 18.03 -13.91 -0.21
C ALA A 88 17.83 -15.43 -0.16
N GLU A 89 16.58 -15.90 -0.23
CA GLU A 89 16.28 -17.33 -0.25
C GLU A 89 16.86 -18.01 -1.48
N ARG A 90 16.79 -17.38 -2.65
CA ARG A 90 17.39 -17.93 -3.88
C ARG A 90 18.90 -18.05 -3.76
N LYS A 91 19.56 -17.10 -3.15
CA LYS A 91 21.01 -17.16 -2.92
C LYS A 91 21.38 -18.29 -1.95
N SER A 92 20.55 -18.50 -0.91
CA SER A 92 20.81 -19.55 0.06
C SER A 92 20.68 -20.95 -0.52
N SER A 93 19.82 -21.14 -1.53
CA SER A 93 19.56 -22.45 -2.11
C SER A 93 20.54 -22.85 -3.21
N ARG A 94 21.49 -21.99 -3.56
CA ARG A 94 22.52 -22.26 -4.58
C ARG A 94 23.71 -23.03 -4.00
#